data_c8203f68c64e5e17e6b6659f1c48cf50
#
_entry.id   c8203f68c64e5e17e6b6659f1c48cf50
#
_cell.length_a   1.000
_cell.length_b   1.000
_cell.length_c   1.000
_cell.angle_alpha   90.00
_cell.angle_beta   90.00
_cell.angle_gamma   90.00
#
_symmetry.space_group_name_H-M   'P 1'
#
loop_
_entity.id
_entity.type
_entity.pdbx_description
1 polymer ?
#
loop_
_entity_poly.entity_id
_entity_poly.type
_entity_poly.pdbx_seq_one_letter_code
_entity_poly.pdbx_strand_id
1 'polypeptide(L)'
;ETQPRVLRGHRWNVRGVAWSPDGRLLASSGTGNAIELWDPTTEASIHILRDPDSSDTIFLGIAWSPDGRLLASGSHLHGVQVWDVAARIRRWVGRAHPTRIRRVAWSPDGTRLASGGDDGSVCLWDASDGTLLQRLQGHNGLVASVVWSPDGTRLASSGGGRGELFVWDAHSGERLQALSGHPGSVFAVDWSQLGDLLVSGGSDGVLRWWDVQHGECLMMREAHQGAVQSLRISSDGRMLASCGDDSTIQVWNLENGEHLRTLRRDRPYERLDITGVKGLTEAQKATLRGLGATEDIPASNTQQVPTS
;
A
#
# COMPACT_ATOMS: atom_id res chain seq x y z
N GLU A 1 1.03 15.84 -21.44
CA GLU A 1 0.55 15.16 -20.22
C GLU A 1 -0.75 14.43 -20.55
N THR A 2 -0.75 13.10 -20.46
CA THR A 2 -1.96 12.32 -20.65
C THR A 2 -2.87 12.50 -19.43
N GLN A 3 -4.15 12.78 -19.66
CA GLN A 3 -5.13 12.88 -18.57
C GLN A 3 -5.23 11.53 -17.83
N PRO A 4 -5.42 11.54 -16.48
CA PRO A 4 -5.60 10.31 -15.72
C PRO A 4 -6.85 9.57 -16.19
N ARG A 5 -6.75 8.27 -16.37
CA ARG A 5 -7.88 7.39 -16.69
C ARG A 5 -8.65 7.06 -15.41
N VAL A 6 -9.96 7.05 -15.50
CA VAL A 6 -10.86 6.82 -14.36
C VAL A 6 -11.70 5.59 -14.61
N LEU A 7 -11.44 4.51 -13.88
CA LEU A 7 -12.26 3.30 -13.90
C LEU A 7 -13.48 3.49 -12.98
N ARG A 8 -14.70 3.33 -13.53
CA ARG A 8 -15.96 3.55 -12.80
C ARG A 8 -16.74 2.24 -12.70
N GLY A 9 -17.03 1.78 -11.48
CA GLY A 9 -17.79 0.55 -11.22
C GLY A 9 -18.16 0.37 -9.77
N HIS A 10 -17.17 0.41 -8.87
CA HIS A 10 -17.45 0.27 -7.44
C HIS A 10 -18.44 1.35 -6.95
N ARG A 11 -19.51 0.91 -6.30
CA ARG A 11 -20.48 1.81 -5.64
C ARG A 11 -20.01 2.29 -4.29
N TRP A 12 -18.97 1.67 -3.72
CA TRP A 12 -18.47 1.86 -2.37
C TRP A 12 -16.95 2.01 -2.38
N ASN A 13 -16.36 2.13 -1.19
CA ASN A 13 -14.93 2.37 -1.05
C ASN A 13 -14.08 1.22 -1.62
N VAL A 14 -13.12 1.55 -2.47
CA VAL A 14 -12.06 0.65 -2.91
C VAL A 14 -11.01 0.54 -1.80
N ARG A 15 -10.59 -0.69 -1.48
CA ARG A 15 -9.63 -0.99 -0.40
C ARG A 15 -8.32 -1.56 -0.91
N GLY A 16 -8.34 -2.24 -2.02
CA GLY A 16 -7.16 -2.85 -2.61
C GLY A 16 -7.20 -2.80 -4.13
N VAL A 17 -6.03 -2.69 -4.72
CA VAL A 17 -5.83 -2.81 -6.16
C VAL A 17 -4.58 -3.63 -6.42
N ALA A 18 -4.59 -4.43 -7.48
CA ALA A 18 -3.45 -5.23 -7.89
C ALA A 18 -3.45 -5.47 -9.41
N TRP A 19 -2.31 -5.24 -10.04
CA TRP A 19 -2.09 -5.61 -11.44
C TRP A 19 -1.83 -7.10 -11.58
N SER A 20 -2.37 -7.70 -12.64
CA SER A 20 -1.94 -9.04 -13.04
C SER A 20 -0.46 -9.04 -13.45
N PRO A 21 0.28 -10.14 -13.25
CA PRO A 21 1.71 -10.21 -13.55
C PRO A 21 2.07 -9.87 -15.00
N ASP A 22 1.16 -10.14 -15.94
CA ASP A 22 1.32 -9.81 -17.36
C ASP A 22 0.94 -8.35 -17.70
N GLY A 23 0.47 -7.58 -16.72
CA GLY A 23 0.05 -6.19 -16.87
C GLY A 23 -1.23 -5.97 -17.67
N ARG A 24 -1.98 -7.02 -18.00
CA ARG A 24 -3.18 -6.92 -18.85
C ARG A 24 -4.45 -6.60 -18.08
N LEU A 25 -4.51 -7.02 -16.81
CA LEU A 25 -5.68 -6.84 -15.97
C LEU A 25 -5.34 -6.06 -14.70
N LEU A 26 -6.29 -5.28 -14.24
CA LEU A 26 -6.29 -4.69 -12.92
C LEU A 26 -7.41 -5.33 -12.11
N ALA A 27 -7.11 -5.78 -10.89
CA ALA A 27 -8.11 -6.22 -9.93
C ALA A 27 -8.31 -5.12 -8.88
N SER A 28 -9.56 -4.88 -8.47
CA SER A 28 -9.88 -3.98 -7.37
C SER A 28 -10.87 -4.63 -6.41
N SER A 29 -10.67 -4.40 -5.11
CA SER A 29 -11.49 -4.93 -4.04
C SER A 29 -12.01 -3.82 -3.14
N GLY A 30 -13.12 -4.07 -2.45
CA GLY A 30 -13.69 -3.07 -1.55
C GLY A 30 -14.93 -3.54 -0.81
N THR A 31 -15.69 -2.58 -0.30
CA THR A 31 -16.99 -2.83 0.30
C THR A 31 -18.02 -3.12 -0.79
N GLY A 32 -18.95 -4.05 -0.57
CA GLY A 32 -20.02 -4.35 -1.51
C GLY A 32 -19.95 -5.74 -2.15
N ASN A 33 -19.24 -6.68 -1.52
CA ASN A 33 -19.14 -8.09 -1.93
C ASN A 33 -18.66 -8.27 -3.37
N ALA A 34 -17.70 -7.46 -3.80
CA ALA A 34 -17.21 -7.53 -5.18
C ALA A 34 -15.68 -7.32 -5.24
N ILE A 35 -15.05 -8.19 -6.01
CA ILE A 35 -13.74 -7.93 -6.61
C ILE A 35 -14.01 -7.71 -8.09
N GLU A 36 -13.64 -6.55 -8.60
CA GLU A 36 -13.83 -6.21 -10.01
C GLU A 36 -12.53 -6.36 -10.78
N LEU A 37 -12.62 -6.94 -11.97
CA LEU A 37 -11.51 -7.10 -12.90
C LEU A 37 -11.71 -6.15 -14.08
N TRP A 38 -10.68 -5.40 -14.40
CA TRP A 38 -10.71 -4.33 -15.38
C TRP A 38 -9.71 -4.61 -16.50
N ASP A 39 -10.10 -4.28 -17.71
CA ASP A 39 -9.18 -4.06 -18.81
C ASP A 39 -8.78 -2.57 -18.82
N PRO A 40 -7.55 -2.23 -18.47
CA PRO A 40 -7.13 -0.83 -18.40
C PRO A 40 -7.01 -0.15 -19.77
N THR A 41 -7.05 -0.91 -20.87
CA THR A 41 -7.00 -0.35 -22.23
C THR A 41 -8.37 0.16 -22.67
N THR A 42 -9.43 -0.55 -22.31
CA THR A 42 -10.82 -0.21 -22.64
C THR A 42 -11.55 0.51 -21.50
N GLU A 43 -10.93 0.59 -20.31
CA GLU A 43 -11.52 1.14 -19.08
C GLU A 43 -12.80 0.37 -18.62
N ALA A 44 -13.02 -0.81 -19.16
CA ALA A 44 -14.20 -1.60 -18.87
C ALA A 44 -13.99 -2.57 -17.70
N SER A 45 -15.01 -2.70 -16.86
CA SER A 45 -15.13 -3.83 -15.94
C SER A 45 -15.51 -5.07 -16.74
N ILE A 46 -14.59 -6.03 -16.82
CA ILE A 46 -14.80 -7.25 -17.61
C ILE A 46 -15.43 -8.38 -16.81
N HIS A 47 -15.15 -8.45 -15.50
CA HIS A 47 -15.67 -9.47 -14.60
C HIS A 47 -15.84 -8.96 -13.18
N ILE A 48 -16.79 -9.56 -12.47
CA ILE A 48 -17.04 -9.32 -11.04
C ILE A 48 -17.07 -10.68 -10.34
N LEU A 49 -16.15 -10.86 -9.38
CA LEU A 49 -16.12 -12.01 -8.48
C LEU A 49 -16.87 -11.65 -7.20
N ARG A 50 -17.82 -12.50 -6.79
CA ARG A 50 -18.62 -12.27 -5.58
C ARG A 50 -18.52 -13.47 -4.66
N ASP A 51 -18.48 -13.21 -3.34
CA ASP A 51 -18.57 -14.28 -2.34
C ASP A 51 -19.93 -14.98 -2.47
N PRO A 52 -19.95 -16.28 -2.81
CA PRO A 52 -21.21 -17.01 -2.98
C PRO A 52 -21.93 -17.26 -1.64
N ASP A 53 -21.20 -17.20 -0.51
CA ASP A 53 -21.75 -17.55 0.81
C ASP A 53 -22.27 -16.32 1.57
N SER A 54 -22.01 -15.10 1.06
CA SER A 54 -22.37 -13.87 1.75
C SER A 54 -22.62 -12.72 0.76
N SER A 55 -23.57 -11.87 1.06
CA SER A 55 -23.88 -10.67 0.28
C SER A 55 -23.17 -9.41 0.79
N ASP A 56 -22.57 -9.46 1.97
CA ASP A 56 -21.99 -8.31 2.67
C ASP A 56 -20.49 -8.42 2.91
N THR A 57 -19.81 -9.35 2.24
CA THR A 57 -18.36 -9.52 2.32
C THR A 57 -17.64 -8.23 1.94
N ILE A 58 -16.74 -7.79 2.81
CA ILE A 58 -15.81 -6.70 2.55
C ILE A 58 -14.46 -7.31 2.22
N PHE A 59 -14.03 -7.15 0.97
CA PHE A 59 -12.70 -7.55 0.54
C PHE A 59 -11.70 -6.43 0.79
N LEU A 60 -10.58 -6.74 1.44
CA LEU A 60 -9.55 -5.78 1.82
C LEU A 60 -8.34 -5.88 0.90
N GLY A 61 -7.27 -6.53 1.35
CA GLY A 61 -6.08 -6.73 0.51
C GLY A 61 -6.33 -7.76 -0.57
N ILE A 62 -5.80 -7.53 -1.77
CA ILE A 62 -5.84 -8.49 -2.88
C ILE A 62 -4.44 -8.68 -3.47
N ALA A 63 -4.19 -9.88 -4.00
CA ALA A 63 -2.94 -10.23 -4.67
C ALA A 63 -3.16 -11.29 -5.75
N TRP A 64 -2.50 -11.11 -6.90
CA TRP A 64 -2.44 -12.09 -7.95
C TRP A 64 -1.37 -13.15 -7.65
N SER A 65 -1.64 -14.41 -8.01
CA SER A 65 -0.59 -15.43 -8.07
C SER A 65 0.46 -15.07 -9.13
N PRO A 66 1.72 -15.49 -8.97
CA PRO A 66 2.80 -15.15 -9.90
C PRO A 66 2.53 -15.58 -11.35
N ASP A 67 1.76 -16.64 -11.55
CA ASP A 67 1.35 -17.13 -12.87
C ASP A 67 0.11 -16.41 -13.45
N GLY A 68 -0.50 -15.50 -12.68
CA GLY A 68 -1.69 -14.74 -13.08
C GLY A 68 -3.01 -15.54 -13.16
N ARG A 69 -3.03 -16.80 -12.70
CA ARG A 69 -4.22 -17.66 -12.79
C ARG A 69 -5.17 -17.49 -11.61
N LEU A 70 -4.61 -17.22 -10.44
CA LEU A 70 -5.36 -17.11 -9.20
C LEU A 70 -5.31 -15.69 -8.64
N LEU A 71 -6.36 -15.32 -7.93
CA LEU A 71 -6.46 -14.09 -7.19
C LEU A 71 -6.81 -14.41 -5.74
N ALA A 72 -6.01 -13.93 -4.79
CA ALA A 72 -6.28 -14.06 -3.37
C ALA A 72 -6.84 -12.75 -2.81
N SER A 73 -7.76 -12.84 -1.84
CA SER A 73 -8.25 -11.70 -1.09
C SER A 73 -8.42 -12.03 0.38
N GLY A 74 -8.02 -11.10 1.24
CA GLY A 74 -8.41 -11.09 2.64
C GLY A 74 -9.77 -10.41 2.82
N SER A 75 -10.58 -10.91 3.74
CA SER A 75 -11.89 -10.35 4.02
C SER A 75 -12.06 -9.90 5.48
N HIS A 76 -13.14 -9.15 5.73
CA HIS A 76 -13.44 -8.64 7.06
C HIS A 76 -13.79 -9.75 8.07
N LEU A 77 -14.57 -10.77 7.68
CA LEU A 77 -15.02 -11.85 8.56
C LEU A 77 -15.06 -13.23 7.89
N HIS A 78 -14.80 -13.28 6.59
CA HIS A 78 -15.03 -14.49 5.78
C HIS A 78 -13.75 -15.23 5.38
N GLY A 79 -12.64 -14.91 6.04
CA GLY A 79 -11.37 -15.60 5.84
C GLY A 79 -10.57 -15.10 4.64
N VAL A 80 -9.51 -15.84 4.30
CA VAL A 80 -8.78 -15.71 3.04
C VAL A 80 -9.57 -16.43 1.96
N GLN A 81 -9.82 -15.78 0.84
CA GLN A 81 -10.51 -16.40 -0.30
C GLN A 81 -9.57 -16.40 -1.51
N VAL A 82 -9.54 -17.54 -2.22
CA VAL A 82 -8.77 -17.68 -3.46
C VAL A 82 -9.70 -18.05 -4.60
N TRP A 83 -9.51 -17.37 -5.71
CA TRP A 83 -10.36 -17.43 -6.90
C TRP A 83 -9.56 -17.88 -8.11
N ASP A 84 -10.12 -18.77 -8.92
CA ASP A 84 -9.67 -19.05 -10.29
C ASP A 84 -10.29 -17.98 -11.19
N VAL A 85 -9.44 -17.14 -11.76
CA VAL A 85 -9.90 -15.96 -12.51
C VAL A 85 -10.55 -16.37 -13.84
N ALA A 86 -9.97 -17.35 -14.54
CA ALA A 86 -10.48 -17.83 -15.83
C ALA A 86 -11.80 -18.59 -15.66
N ALA A 87 -11.87 -19.47 -14.65
CA ALA A 87 -13.08 -20.22 -14.34
C ALA A 87 -14.15 -19.39 -13.62
N ARG A 88 -13.77 -18.25 -13.02
CA ARG A 88 -14.64 -17.35 -12.23
C ARG A 88 -15.25 -18.02 -11.01
N ILE A 89 -14.53 -18.95 -10.41
CA ILE A 89 -14.98 -19.68 -9.24
C ILE A 89 -14.05 -19.46 -8.05
N ARG A 90 -14.61 -19.47 -6.85
CA ARG A 90 -13.84 -19.53 -5.63
C ARG A 90 -13.30 -20.96 -5.46
N ARG A 91 -11.98 -21.10 -5.34
CA ARG A 91 -11.28 -22.38 -5.19
C ARG A 91 -11.37 -22.89 -3.75
N TRP A 92 -11.02 -22.03 -2.80
CA TRP A 92 -11.04 -22.37 -1.38
C TRP A 92 -11.19 -21.13 -0.48
N VAL A 93 -11.50 -21.37 0.79
CA VAL A 93 -11.58 -20.39 1.86
C VAL A 93 -10.77 -20.85 3.05
N GLY A 94 -9.80 -20.06 3.49
CA GLY A 94 -9.01 -20.32 4.71
C GLY A 94 -9.56 -19.51 5.90
N ARG A 95 -9.95 -20.19 6.99
CA ARG A 95 -10.58 -19.58 8.18
C ARG A 95 -9.72 -19.77 9.43
N ALA A 96 -8.50 -19.20 9.47
CA ALA A 96 -7.66 -19.23 10.67
C ALA A 96 -7.64 -17.91 11.43
N HIS A 97 -7.90 -16.78 10.76
CA HIS A 97 -8.03 -15.51 11.45
C HIS A 97 -9.46 -15.32 11.97
N PRO A 98 -9.64 -15.04 13.27
CA PRO A 98 -10.96 -14.72 13.84
C PRO A 98 -11.40 -13.27 13.55
N THR A 99 -10.52 -12.47 12.94
CA THR A 99 -10.72 -11.04 12.70
C THR A 99 -10.46 -10.68 11.25
N ARG A 100 -10.39 -9.37 10.95
CA ARG A 100 -10.10 -8.86 9.61
C ARG A 100 -8.75 -9.33 9.10
N ILE A 101 -8.69 -9.69 7.84
CA ILE A 101 -7.46 -9.98 7.11
C ILE A 101 -7.14 -8.80 6.22
N ARG A 102 -6.09 -8.05 6.57
CA ARG A 102 -5.75 -6.79 5.92
C ARG A 102 -4.97 -6.97 4.63
N ARG A 103 -4.06 -7.93 4.62
CA ARG A 103 -3.14 -8.18 3.50
C ARG A 103 -3.02 -9.66 3.23
N VAL A 104 -2.83 -9.95 1.96
CA VAL A 104 -2.45 -11.28 1.46
C VAL A 104 -1.29 -11.12 0.49
N ALA A 105 -0.40 -12.10 0.44
CA ALA A 105 0.75 -12.10 -0.45
C ALA A 105 1.11 -13.51 -0.87
N TRP A 106 1.30 -13.73 -2.17
CA TRP A 106 1.76 -14.99 -2.73
C TRP A 106 3.27 -15.12 -2.59
N SER A 107 3.74 -16.34 -2.31
CA SER A 107 5.16 -16.66 -2.47
C SER A 107 5.56 -16.55 -3.94
N PRO A 108 6.83 -16.22 -4.24
CA PRO A 108 7.29 -16.05 -5.62
C PRO A 108 7.12 -17.28 -6.51
N ASP A 109 7.16 -18.48 -5.92
CA ASP A 109 6.92 -19.76 -6.60
C ASP A 109 5.43 -20.11 -6.75
N GLY A 110 4.53 -19.32 -6.14
CA GLY A 110 3.08 -19.53 -6.19
C GLY A 110 2.57 -20.70 -5.35
N THR A 111 3.42 -21.37 -4.58
CA THR A 111 3.04 -22.57 -3.80
C THR A 111 2.41 -22.24 -2.45
N ARG A 112 2.66 -21.05 -1.92
CA ARG A 112 2.17 -20.61 -0.62
C ARG A 112 1.51 -19.24 -0.70
N LEU A 113 0.60 -19.01 0.23
CA LEU A 113 0.00 -17.70 0.47
C LEU A 113 0.27 -17.26 1.91
N ALA A 114 0.59 -16.00 2.13
CA ALA A 114 0.67 -15.39 3.45
C ALA A 114 -0.52 -14.45 3.66
N SER A 115 -1.05 -14.39 4.88
CA SER A 115 -2.08 -13.43 5.27
C SER A 115 -1.76 -12.78 6.61
N GLY A 116 -2.05 -11.48 6.75
CA GLY A 116 -1.90 -10.73 7.99
C GLY A 116 -3.24 -10.21 8.48
N GLY A 117 -3.54 -10.43 9.77
CA GLY A 117 -4.82 -10.13 10.38
C GLY A 117 -4.78 -9.11 11.52
N ASP A 118 -5.95 -8.59 11.89
CA ASP A 118 -6.13 -7.72 13.06
C ASP A 118 -5.91 -8.46 14.39
N ASP A 119 -5.84 -9.80 14.35
CA ASP A 119 -5.51 -10.66 15.49
C ASP A 119 -4.00 -10.71 15.80
N GLY A 120 -3.18 -9.96 15.07
CA GLY A 120 -1.73 -9.91 15.25
C GLY A 120 -0.98 -11.13 14.73
N SER A 121 -1.65 -12.04 14.05
CA SER A 121 -1.00 -13.22 13.46
C SER A 121 -0.72 -13.06 11.98
N VAL A 122 0.33 -13.73 11.51
CA VAL A 122 0.56 -14.02 10.09
C VAL A 122 0.29 -15.50 9.89
N CYS A 123 -0.57 -15.85 8.96
CA CYS A 123 -0.87 -17.25 8.60
C CYS A 123 -0.28 -17.59 7.24
N LEU A 124 0.35 -18.77 7.15
CA LEU A 124 0.85 -19.35 5.90
C LEU A 124 -0.06 -20.50 5.47
N TRP A 125 -0.40 -20.51 4.20
CA TRP A 125 -1.37 -21.43 3.61
C TRP A 125 -0.75 -22.19 2.45
N ASP A 126 -1.13 -23.43 2.27
CA ASP A 126 -0.94 -24.14 0.99
C ASP A 126 -1.82 -23.50 -0.07
N ALA A 127 -1.22 -23.07 -1.17
CA ALA A 127 -1.94 -22.37 -2.22
C ALA A 127 -2.90 -23.25 -3.00
N SER A 128 -2.69 -24.57 -3.00
CA SER A 128 -3.47 -25.51 -3.79
C SER A 128 -4.85 -25.80 -3.21
N ASP A 129 -4.95 -25.88 -1.88
CA ASP A 129 -6.16 -26.32 -1.17
C ASP A 129 -6.60 -25.43 0.01
N GLY A 130 -5.75 -24.45 0.39
CA GLY A 130 -6.03 -23.56 1.52
C GLY A 130 -5.78 -24.16 2.89
N THR A 131 -5.02 -25.25 2.98
CA THR A 131 -4.59 -25.82 4.25
C THR A 131 -3.68 -24.83 5.00
N LEU A 132 -3.97 -24.61 6.28
CA LEU A 132 -3.11 -23.79 7.14
C LEU A 132 -1.81 -24.56 7.43
N LEU A 133 -0.69 -24.02 6.95
CA LEU A 133 0.63 -24.60 7.18
C LEU A 133 1.24 -24.12 8.50
N GLN A 134 1.16 -22.82 8.77
CA GLN A 134 1.76 -22.21 9.95
C GLN A 134 0.99 -20.98 10.40
N ARG A 135 1.10 -20.67 11.69
CA ARG A 135 0.60 -19.43 12.30
C ARG A 135 1.73 -18.77 13.08
N LEU A 136 2.22 -17.63 12.57
CA LEU A 136 3.31 -16.87 13.17
C LEU A 136 2.71 -15.83 14.13
N GLN A 137 3.16 -15.83 15.36
CA GLN A 137 2.71 -14.90 16.40
C GLN A 137 3.88 -14.05 16.89
N GLY A 138 3.59 -12.77 17.19
CA GLY A 138 4.63 -11.86 17.70
C GLY A 138 4.23 -10.40 17.64
N HIS A 139 3.32 -10.01 16.75
CA HIS A 139 2.77 -8.66 16.77
C HIS A 139 1.80 -8.47 17.95
N ASN A 140 1.94 -7.32 18.65
CA ASN A 140 1.07 -6.94 19.78
C ASN A 140 -0.22 -6.22 19.33
N GLY A 141 -0.42 -6.12 18.02
CA GLY A 141 -1.58 -5.49 17.39
C GLY A 141 -1.75 -6.03 15.98
N LEU A 142 -2.57 -5.33 15.20
CA LEU A 142 -2.86 -5.75 13.83
C LEU A 142 -1.58 -5.90 12.97
N VAL A 143 -1.61 -6.84 12.01
CA VAL A 143 -0.64 -6.94 10.93
C VAL A 143 -1.13 -6.11 9.74
N ALA A 144 -0.45 -5.01 9.45
CA ALA A 144 -0.85 -4.07 8.41
C ALA A 144 -0.35 -4.48 7.02
N SER A 145 0.83 -5.08 6.95
CA SER A 145 1.43 -5.54 5.70
C SER A 145 2.16 -6.86 5.89
N VAL A 146 2.17 -7.69 4.85
CA VAL A 146 2.96 -8.92 4.75
C VAL A 146 3.48 -9.05 3.33
N VAL A 147 4.77 -9.34 3.18
CA VAL A 147 5.45 -9.49 1.88
C VAL A 147 6.50 -10.60 1.94
N TRP A 148 6.63 -11.35 0.86
CA TRP A 148 7.66 -12.37 0.69
C TRP A 148 8.96 -11.77 0.17
N SER A 149 10.09 -12.29 0.62
CA SER A 149 11.38 -12.03 -0.04
C SER A 149 11.36 -12.60 -1.47
N PRO A 150 12.12 -12.01 -2.41
CA PRO A 150 12.12 -12.46 -3.81
C PRO A 150 12.53 -13.93 -4.00
N ASP A 151 13.36 -14.47 -3.11
CA ASP A 151 13.77 -15.87 -3.10
C ASP A 151 12.77 -16.84 -2.45
N GLY A 152 11.69 -16.29 -1.84
CA GLY A 152 10.65 -17.08 -1.15
C GLY A 152 11.08 -17.71 0.16
N THR A 153 12.28 -17.41 0.66
CA THR A 153 12.81 -18.02 1.90
C THR A 153 12.38 -17.29 3.16
N ARG A 154 12.05 -15.98 3.03
CA ARG A 154 11.71 -15.12 4.17
C ARG A 154 10.39 -14.37 3.93
N LEU A 155 9.80 -13.95 5.03
CA LEU A 155 8.66 -13.03 5.06
C LEU A 155 9.02 -11.79 5.87
N ALA A 156 8.53 -10.63 5.44
CA ALA A 156 8.47 -9.45 6.30
C ALA A 156 7.02 -9.14 6.64
N SER A 157 6.76 -8.81 7.90
CA SER A 157 5.45 -8.36 8.36
C SER A 157 5.58 -7.11 9.20
N SER A 158 4.67 -6.17 8.97
CA SER A 158 4.62 -4.92 9.73
C SER A 158 3.27 -4.74 10.40
N GLY A 159 3.23 -4.02 11.52
CA GLY A 159 2.04 -3.96 12.32
C GLY A 159 1.75 -2.64 13.00
N GLY A 160 0.56 -2.60 13.57
CA GLY A 160 0.08 -1.54 14.42
C GLY A 160 0.69 -1.65 15.82
N GLY A 161 0.89 -0.51 16.48
CA GLY A 161 1.31 -0.44 17.85
C GLY A 161 2.63 0.28 18.05
N ARG A 162 3.74 -0.44 18.21
CA ARG A 162 5.02 0.12 18.63
C ARG A 162 6.12 0.05 17.57
N GLY A 163 5.78 0.25 16.30
CA GLY A 163 6.76 0.23 15.21
C GLY A 163 7.25 -1.17 14.87
N GLU A 164 6.40 -2.17 15.04
CA GLU A 164 6.76 -3.57 14.86
C GLU A 164 6.96 -3.90 13.37
N LEU A 165 8.18 -4.31 13.04
CA LEU A 165 8.56 -4.83 11.74
C LEU A 165 9.40 -6.09 11.97
N PHE A 166 8.89 -7.25 11.55
CA PHE A 166 9.52 -8.54 11.79
C PHE A 166 9.89 -9.20 10.46
N VAL A 167 11.00 -9.92 10.49
CA VAL A 167 11.44 -10.83 9.43
C VAL A 167 11.40 -12.25 9.98
N TRP A 168 10.79 -13.14 9.20
CA TRP A 168 10.55 -14.55 9.54
C TRP A 168 11.21 -15.46 8.53
N ASP A 169 11.69 -16.61 8.99
CA ASP A 169 11.99 -17.73 8.13
C ASP A 169 10.68 -18.38 7.66
N ALA A 170 10.48 -18.46 6.36
CA ALA A 170 9.21 -18.92 5.79
C ALA A 170 9.03 -20.45 5.87
N HIS A 171 10.09 -21.21 6.17
CA HIS A 171 10.03 -22.65 6.31
C HIS A 171 9.79 -23.08 7.76
N SER A 172 10.57 -22.55 8.69
CA SER A 172 10.47 -22.89 10.11
C SER A 172 9.40 -22.07 10.84
N GLY A 173 9.07 -20.86 10.33
CA GLY A 173 8.20 -19.90 11.01
C GLY A 173 8.92 -19.13 12.15
N GLU A 174 10.22 -19.30 12.27
CA GLU A 174 11.02 -18.62 13.28
C GLU A 174 11.19 -17.13 12.94
N ARG A 175 11.13 -16.27 13.97
CA ARG A 175 11.41 -14.85 13.79
C ARG A 175 12.93 -14.62 13.76
N LEU A 176 13.43 -14.25 12.57
CA LEU A 176 14.86 -13.99 12.35
C LEU A 176 15.28 -12.61 12.87
N GLN A 177 14.44 -11.58 12.63
CA GLN A 177 14.76 -10.20 12.98
C GLN A 177 13.54 -9.46 13.54
N ALA A 178 13.81 -8.50 14.42
CA ALA A 178 12.87 -7.48 14.89
C ALA A 178 13.50 -6.11 14.62
N LEU A 179 13.03 -5.44 13.56
CA LEU A 179 13.57 -4.16 13.12
C LEU A 179 12.85 -3.03 13.88
N SER A 180 13.61 -2.28 14.67
CA SER A 180 13.08 -1.25 15.57
C SER A 180 13.54 0.14 15.14
N GLY A 181 12.63 1.12 15.14
CA GLY A 181 12.99 2.51 14.78
C GLY A 181 11.79 3.39 14.42
N HIS A 182 10.68 2.80 13.99
CA HIS A 182 9.42 3.56 13.88
C HIS A 182 8.82 3.80 15.28
N PRO A 183 8.46 5.04 15.62
CA PRO A 183 7.86 5.35 16.93
C PRO A 183 6.41 4.89 17.05
N GLY A 184 5.74 4.60 15.92
CA GLY A 184 4.35 4.22 15.83
C GLY A 184 4.12 3.11 14.81
N SER A 185 2.88 2.94 14.36
CA SER A 185 2.47 1.88 13.42
C SER A 185 3.25 1.91 12.11
N VAL A 186 3.63 0.74 11.61
CA VAL A 186 4.24 0.55 10.28
C VAL A 186 3.18 -0.03 9.35
N PHE A 187 2.76 0.74 8.34
CA PHE A 187 1.64 0.35 7.48
C PHE A 187 2.06 -0.31 6.18
N ALA A 188 3.28 -0.07 5.75
CA ALA A 188 3.78 -0.59 4.49
C ALA A 188 5.22 -1.07 4.60
N VAL A 189 5.52 -2.16 3.91
CA VAL A 189 6.87 -2.72 3.79
C VAL A 189 7.00 -3.39 2.43
N ASP A 190 8.19 -3.31 1.83
CA ASP A 190 8.53 -4.03 0.60
C ASP A 190 10.01 -4.40 0.55
N TRP A 191 10.34 -5.47 -0.19
CA TRP A 191 11.69 -5.99 -0.35
C TRP A 191 12.39 -5.43 -1.58
N SER A 192 13.70 -5.19 -1.48
CA SER A 192 14.54 -5.05 -2.67
C SER A 192 14.53 -6.34 -3.51
N GLN A 193 14.83 -6.21 -4.80
CA GLN A 193 14.85 -7.37 -5.71
C GLN A 193 15.90 -8.43 -5.34
N LEU A 194 16.97 -8.04 -4.64
CA LEU A 194 18.00 -8.97 -4.15
C LEU A 194 17.64 -9.59 -2.79
N GLY A 195 16.62 -9.07 -2.10
CA GLY A 195 16.20 -9.57 -0.80
C GLY A 195 17.17 -9.22 0.36
N ASP A 196 18.08 -8.32 0.16
CA ASP A 196 19.05 -7.83 1.13
C ASP A 196 18.57 -6.61 1.90
N LEU A 197 17.64 -5.87 1.30
CA LEU A 197 17.12 -4.60 1.80
C LEU A 197 15.60 -4.67 1.96
N LEU A 198 15.09 -4.09 3.05
CA LEU A 198 13.67 -3.76 3.22
C LEU A 198 13.48 -2.25 3.24
N VAL A 199 12.35 -1.79 2.71
CA VAL A 199 11.89 -0.42 2.92
C VAL A 199 10.56 -0.45 3.64
N SER A 200 10.42 0.38 4.67
CA SER A 200 9.18 0.51 5.45
C SER A 200 8.71 1.96 5.54
N GLY A 201 7.41 2.12 5.72
CA GLY A 201 6.77 3.40 5.96
C GLY A 201 5.66 3.28 7.00
N GLY A 202 5.50 4.30 7.83
CA GLY A 202 4.60 4.23 8.96
C GLY A 202 3.86 5.54 9.28
N SER A 203 3.25 5.56 10.45
CA SER A 203 2.44 6.68 10.97
C SER A 203 3.22 7.97 11.20
N ASP A 204 4.55 7.88 11.24
CA ASP A 204 5.46 9.01 11.39
C ASP A 204 5.78 9.75 10.07
N GLY A 205 5.23 9.27 8.95
CA GLY A 205 5.47 9.86 7.62
C GLY A 205 6.87 9.60 7.05
N VAL A 206 7.66 8.76 7.71
CA VAL A 206 9.07 8.52 7.39
C VAL A 206 9.22 7.18 6.67
N LEU A 207 10.02 7.17 5.61
CA LEU A 207 10.53 5.96 5.00
C LEU A 207 11.85 5.57 5.66
N ARG A 208 12.03 4.26 5.89
CA ARG A 208 13.28 3.67 6.43
C ARG A 208 13.74 2.54 5.57
N TRP A 209 15.06 2.50 5.29
CA TRP A 209 15.77 1.43 4.61
C TRP A 209 16.51 0.59 5.64
N TRP A 210 16.36 -0.71 5.58
CA TRP A 210 16.90 -1.65 6.56
C TRP A 210 17.82 -2.67 5.90
N ASP A 211 19.01 -2.83 6.44
CA ASP A 211 19.81 -4.02 6.19
C ASP A 211 19.18 -5.19 6.95
N VAL A 212 18.71 -6.17 6.20
CA VAL A 212 18.00 -7.31 6.79
C VAL A 212 18.96 -8.29 7.46
N GLN A 213 20.21 -8.38 7.00
CA GLN A 213 21.20 -9.28 7.56
C GLN A 213 21.62 -8.83 8.97
N HIS A 214 21.86 -7.53 9.15
CA HIS A 214 22.34 -6.98 10.42
C HIS A 214 21.21 -6.41 11.29
N GLY A 215 20.02 -6.20 10.73
CA GLY A 215 18.89 -5.62 11.44
C GLY A 215 19.02 -4.11 11.65
N GLU A 216 19.84 -3.43 10.86
CA GLU A 216 20.18 -2.01 11.03
C GLU A 216 19.39 -1.11 10.08
N CYS A 217 19.01 0.09 10.57
CA CYS A 217 18.43 1.14 9.73
C CYS A 217 19.59 1.89 9.04
N LEU A 218 19.70 1.70 7.72
CA LEU A 218 20.74 2.32 6.91
C LEU A 218 20.42 3.78 6.57
N MET A 219 19.14 4.10 6.38
CA MET A 219 18.72 5.41 5.90
C MET A 219 17.29 5.73 6.31
N MET A 220 17.01 7.02 6.49
CA MET A 220 15.66 7.55 6.74
C MET A 220 15.40 8.75 5.84
N ARG A 221 14.13 8.90 5.40
CA ARG A 221 13.66 10.08 4.65
C ARG A 221 12.28 10.49 5.15
N GLU A 222 12.11 11.75 5.45
CA GLU A 222 10.78 12.36 5.59
C GLU A 222 10.09 12.33 4.23
N ALA A 223 8.98 11.62 4.14
CA ALA A 223 8.33 11.34 2.87
C ALA A 223 6.98 12.06 2.75
N HIS A 224 6.14 11.95 3.76
CA HIS A 224 4.77 12.45 3.70
C HIS A 224 4.39 13.27 4.93
N GLN A 225 3.50 14.24 4.71
CA GLN A 225 2.82 14.93 5.81
C GLN A 225 1.67 14.06 6.30
N GLY A 226 1.91 13.26 7.34
CA GLY A 226 1.03 12.21 7.83
C GLY A 226 1.55 10.82 7.51
N ALA A 227 0.72 9.81 7.68
CA ALA A 227 1.17 8.43 7.56
C ALA A 227 1.51 8.02 6.11
N VAL A 228 2.57 7.23 5.96
CA VAL A 228 2.83 6.47 4.73
C VAL A 228 1.88 5.29 4.69
N GLN A 229 0.91 5.31 3.78
CA GLN A 229 -0.15 4.29 3.69
C GLN A 229 0.26 3.07 2.85
N SER A 230 1.08 3.27 1.84
CA SER A 230 1.55 2.20 0.97
C SER A 230 2.88 2.57 0.33
N LEU A 231 3.67 1.56 0.03
CA LEU A 231 4.89 1.70 -0.76
C LEU A 231 5.09 0.48 -1.66
N ARG A 232 5.80 0.68 -2.77
CA ARG A 232 6.18 -0.39 -3.69
C ARG A 232 7.51 -0.07 -4.36
N ILE A 233 8.35 -1.09 -4.44
CA ILE A 233 9.60 -1.05 -5.20
C ILE A 233 9.29 -1.47 -6.64
N SER A 234 9.88 -0.77 -7.62
CA SER A 234 9.72 -1.09 -9.03
C SER A 234 10.33 -2.45 -9.38
N SER A 235 9.80 -3.11 -10.41
CA SER A 235 10.25 -4.43 -10.83
C SER A 235 11.72 -4.49 -11.32
N ASP A 236 12.30 -3.35 -11.68
CA ASP A 236 13.73 -3.23 -12.01
C ASP A 236 14.61 -2.93 -10.79
N GLY A 237 14.02 -2.80 -9.59
CA GLY A 237 14.72 -2.54 -8.35
C GLY A 237 15.35 -1.16 -8.21
N ARG A 238 15.03 -0.20 -9.10
CA ARG A 238 15.67 1.12 -9.12
C ARG A 238 14.90 2.21 -8.40
N MET A 239 13.58 2.09 -8.37
CA MET A 239 12.71 3.12 -7.84
C MET A 239 11.83 2.57 -6.72
N LEU A 240 11.44 3.47 -5.84
CA LEU A 240 10.43 3.26 -4.82
C LEU A 240 9.32 4.28 -5.03
N ALA A 241 8.08 3.85 -5.01
CA ALA A 241 6.91 4.72 -4.93
C ALA A 241 6.28 4.61 -3.55
N SER A 242 5.96 5.73 -2.91
CA SER A 242 5.22 5.80 -1.66
C SER A 242 3.99 6.68 -1.79
N CYS A 243 2.92 6.37 -1.07
CA CYS A 243 1.76 7.25 -0.96
C CYS A 243 1.37 7.44 0.51
N GLY A 244 0.84 8.62 0.82
CA GLY A 244 0.52 8.99 2.20
C GLY A 244 -0.78 9.78 2.35
N ASP A 245 -1.06 10.16 3.60
CA ASP A 245 -2.27 10.90 3.98
C ASP A 245 -2.33 12.31 3.38
N ASP A 246 -1.20 12.85 2.93
CA ASP A 246 -1.09 14.13 2.23
C ASP A 246 -1.64 14.09 0.79
N SER A 247 -2.23 12.94 0.39
CA SER A 247 -2.79 12.73 -0.95
C SER A 247 -1.76 12.84 -2.08
N THR A 248 -0.48 12.63 -1.78
CA THR A 248 0.59 12.56 -2.78
C THR A 248 1.09 11.14 -3.00
N ILE A 249 1.67 10.91 -4.18
CA ILE A 249 2.54 9.78 -4.45
C ILE A 249 3.94 10.36 -4.69
N GLN A 250 4.91 9.86 -3.97
CA GLN A 250 6.30 10.27 -4.12
C GLN A 250 7.12 9.14 -4.70
N VAL A 251 8.02 9.48 -5.61
CA VAL A 251 8.93 8.53 -6.26
C VAL A 251 10.36 8.85 -5.85
N TRP A 252 11.09 7.82 -5.49
CA TRP A 252 12.42 7.88 -4.92
C TRP A 252 13.39 6.98 -5.69
N ASN A 253 14.64 7.37 -5.74
CA ASN A 253 15.72 6.44 -6.07
C ASN A 253 15.91 5.46 -4.91
N LEU A 254 15.85 4.15 -5.20
CA LEU A 254 15.91 3.14 -4.13
C LEU A 254 17.27 3.09 -3.43
N GLU A 255 18.35 3.28 -4.17
CA GLU A 255 19.72 3.11 -3.67
C GLU A 255 20.15 4.22 -2.71
N ASN A 256 19.88 5.49 -3.08
CA ASN A 256 20.36 6.65 -2.33
C ASN A 256 19.25 7.42 -1.60
N GLY A 257 17.98 7.01 -1.76
CA GLY A 257 16.82 7.66 -1.16
C GLY A 257 16.59 9.09 -1.65
N GLU A 258 17.09 9.45 -2.84
CA GLU A 258 16.84 10.74 -3.45
C GLU A 258 15.39 10.84 -3.91
N HIS A 259 14.74 11.95 -3.58
CA HIS A 259 13.40 12.25 -4.06
C HIS A 259 13.45 12.64 -5.54
N LEU A 260 12.79 11.87 -6.40
CA LEU A 260 12.80 12.08 -7.85
C LEU A 260 11.59 12.87 -8.33
N ARG A 261 10.39 12.57 -7.81
CA ARG A 261 9.15 13.15 -8.31
C ARG A 261 8.03 13.05 -7.29
N THR A 262 7.17 14.09 -7.26
CA THR A 262 5.87 14.06 -6.58
C THR A 262 4.76 14.04 -7.62
N LEU A 263 3.85 13.08 -7.48
CA LEU A 263 2.59 13.00 -8.23
C LEU A 263 1.46 13.35 -7.27
N ARG A 264 0.61 14.28 -7.66
CA ARG A 264 -0.58 14.65 -6.90
C ARG A 264 -1.73 14.93 -7.86
N ARG A 265 -2.93 14.78 -7.37
CA ARG A 265 -4.11 15.24 -8.09
C ARG A 265 -4.11 16.77 -8.09
N ASP A 266 -4.54 17.37 -9.22
CA ASP A 266 -4.78 18.81 -9.27
C ASP A 266 -5.70 19.21 -8.11
N ARG A 267 -5.31 20.23 -7.35
CA ARG A 267 -6.15 20.79 -6.31
C ARG A 267 -7.33 21.51 -6.96
N PRO A 268 -8.48 21.63 -6.28
CA PRO A 268 -9.68 22.23 -6.87
C PRO A 268 -9.45 23.60 -7.51
N TYR A 269 -8.46 24.36 -7.02
CA TYR A 269 -8.14 25.72 -7.48
C TYR A 269 -6.70 25.84 -8.01
N GLU A 270 -6.05 24.76 -8.41
CA GLU A 270 -4.64 24.75 -8.89
C GLU A 270 -4.38 25.68 -10.09
N ARG A 271 -5.44 26.04 -10.85
CA ARG A 271 -5.37 26.92 -12.00
C ARG A 271 -6.06 28.27 -11.76
N LEU A 272 -6.43 28.55 -10.53
CA LEU A 272 -7.09 29.81 -10.17
C LEU A 272 -6.03 30.80 -9.70
N ASP A 273 -5.87 31.90 -10.45
CA ASP A 273 -5.09 33.05 -10.03
C ASP A 273 -5.98 34.02 -9.28
N ILE A 274 -5.65 34.29 -8.03
CA ILE A 274 -6.35 35.25 -7.17
C ILE A 274 -5.60 36.57 -6.98
N THR A 275 -4.56 36.80 -7.79
CA THR A 275 -3.78 38.04 -7.76
C THR A 275 -4.71 39.23 -8.05
N GLY A 276 -4.71 40.20 -7.11
CA GLY A 276 -5.52 41.42 -7.25
C GLY A 276 -7.03 41.23 -7.10
N VAL A 277 -7.54 40.05 -6.77
CA VAL A 277 -8.96 39.82 -6.51
C VAL A 277 -9.42 40.62 -5.29
N LYS A 278 -10.39 41.47 -5.46
CA LYS A 278 -11.00 42.32 -4.40
C LYS A 278 -12.11 41.58 -3.68
N GLY A 279 -12.31 41.87 -2.38
CA GLY A 279 -13.40 41.33 -1.60
C GLY A 279 -13.13 40.01 -0.88
N LEU A 280 -11.95 39.41 -1.08
CA LEU A 280 -11.50 38.26 -0.30
C LEU A 280 -10.77 38.71 0.96
N THR A 281 -11.14 38.15 2.10
CA THR A 281 -10.37 38.32 3.35
C THR A 281 -9.07 37.52 3.28
N GLU A 282 -8.06 37.86 4.08
CA GLU A 282 -6.78 37.12 4.13
C GLU A 282 -7.00 35.67 4.53
N ALA A 283 -7.98 35.37 5.39
CA ALA A 283 -8.33 33.99 5.74
C ALA A 283 -8.91 33.21 4.52
N GLN A 284 -9.75 33.84 3.70
CA GLN A 284 -10.28 33.25 2.49
C GLN A 284 -9.18 33.03 1.43
N LYS A 285 -8.30 34.01 1.26
CA LYS A 285 -7.14 33.89 0.38
C LYS A 285 -6.20 32.75 0.84
N ALA A 286 -5.89 32.66 2.15
CA ALA A 286 -5.10 31.57 2.71
C ALA A 286 -5.75 30.20 2.46
N THR A 287 -7.07 30.12 2.58
CA THR A 287 -7.82 28.89 2.26
C THR A 287 -7.72 28.55 0.76
N LEU A 288 -7.91 29.51 -0.13
CA LEU A 288 -7.79 29.29 -1.57
C LEU A 288 -6.38 28.88 -1.98
N ARG A 289 -5.35 29.52 -1.41
CA ARG A 289 -3.93 29.13 -1.59
C ARG A 289 -3.69 27.70 -1.09
N GLY A 290 -4.23 27.35 0.07
CA GLY A 290 -4.18 25.99 0.60
C GLY A 290 -4.83 24.95 -0.33
N LEU A 291 -5.82 25.38 -1.11
CA LEU A 291 -6.55 24.56 -2.11
C LEU A 291 -5.93 24.64 -3.52
N GLY A 292 -4.79 25.32 -3.66
CA GLY A 292 -4.00 25.34 -4.91
C GLY A 292 -4.05 26.62 -5.72
N ALA A 293 -4.80 27.64 -5.31
CA ALA A 293 -4.80 28.94 -5.99
C ALA A 293 -3.43 29.65 -5.86
N THR A 294 -3.07 30.35 -6.91
CA THR A 294 -1.84 31.19 -6.96
C THR A 294 -2.18 32.64 -6.65
N GLU A 295 -1.29 33.36 -5.99
CA GLU A 295 -1.37 34.79 -5.77
C GLU A 295 0.03 35.38 -5.83
N ASP A 296 0.28 36.28 -6.79
CA ASP A 296 1.53 37.05 -6.82
C ASP A 296 1.42 38.17 -5.77
N ILE A 297 2.15 38.01 -4.67
CA ILE A 297 2.29 39.04 -3.66
C ILE A 297 3.45 39.94 -4.11
N PRO A 298 3.21 41.18 -4.53
CA PRO A 298 4.29 42.10 -4.87
C PRO A 298 5.19 42.30 -3.64
N ALA A 299 6.50 42.13 -3.82
CA ALA A 299 7.48 42.38 -2.76
C ALA A 299 7.20 43.73 -2.11
N SER A 300 6.84 43.73 -0.83
CA SER A 300 6.63 44.96 -0.06
C SER A 300 7.90 45.78 -0.08
N ASN A 301 7.81 46.99 -0.61
CA ASN A 301 8.84 48.02 -0.51
C ASN A 301 9.31 48.13 0.96
N THR A 302 10.49 47.63 1.23
CA THR A 302 11.19 47.93 2.49
C THR A 302 11.46 49.40 2.50
N GLN A 303 10.62 50.20 3.18
CA GLN A 303 10.88 51.59 3.43
C GLN A 303 12.22 51.69 4.18
N GLN A 304 13.18 52.29 3.52
CA GLN A 304 14.40 52.80 4.15
C GLN A 304 13.99 53.78 5.24
N VAL A 305 14.33 53.46 6.48
CA VAL A 305 14.27 54.42 7.59
C VAL A 305 15.39 55.42 7.35
N PRO A 306 15.12 56.74 7.22
CA PRO A 306 16.20 57.72 7.13
C PRO A 306 16.87 57.85 8.50
N THR A 307 18.16 57.59 8.56
CA THR A 307 19.00 57.95 9.67
C THR A 307 19.22 59.47 9.65
N SER A 308 18.73 60.13 10.66
CA SER A 308 19.15 61.49 11.08
C SER A 308 19.87 61.39 12.40
#